data_101a651c0c9b1a550d4390ff32ecbc0a
#
_entry.id   101a651c0c9b1a550d4390ff32ecbc0a
#
_cell.length_a   1.000
_cell.length_b   1.000
_cell.length_c   1.000
_cell.angle_alpha   90.00
_cell.angle_beta   90.00
_cell.angle_gamma   90.00
#
_symmetry.space_group_name_H-M   'P 1'
#
loop_
_entity.id
_entity.type
_entity.pdbx_description
1 polymer ?
#
loop_
_entity_poly.entity_id
_entity_poly.type
_entity_poly.pdbx_seq_one_letter_code
_entity_poly.pdbx_strand_id
1 'polypeptide(L)'
;MKAWPSLLVSCLLAQGAFAATPPAAPAASVATAPAADVMSYTFRDTPINELFNMISRTAHVNITVTRGVSGNVSINLYDLSVRQAIEAVAEAGGYAVTERHGGFMIVDPKTAQKEIAAAQQVRALKVRYTDIKKAAEIVGRQLGANGTVTVLEPTRTLVVESSEAGLARAARVLREIDNPPQQILIEAKILEITLDQNETFGVDWSRIFNGNGPDNVGTTGFTASTGPRFFFNVVNNTIEAHLTALSDKGRVHTLATPRLLALEDQEASTNVGDQLGYRLTTTINNVTTESIQFLETGVILRVTPSIDSDGRILLKVRPEVSSGSVSAGIPSKKTTEVNTQLVARDGQPVLIGGLIKSSSNYRRQGVPLLADLPLVGRAFSSTGDTGSTTETIVLITPHIVPGNGAAVDGVTEKKVAEAERTLELRNDVLDRKLERIIPARTTD
;
A
#
# COMPACT_ATOMS: atom_id res chain seq x y z
N MET A 1 -35.36 3.96 37.58
CA MET A 1 -36.13 4.94 38.39
C MET A 1 -35.40 6.27 38.39
N LYS A 2 -36.14 7.36 38.09
CA LYS A 2 -35.79 8.79 38.04
C LYS A 2 -35.04 9.20 36.76
N ALA A 3 -35.61 9.68 35.65
CA ALA A 3 -36.57 10.77 35.38
C ALA A 3 -35.87 12.15 35.37
N TRP A 4 -35.70 12.68 34.22
CA TRP A 4 -35.77 14.00 33.58
C TRP A 4 -36.10 15.22 34.48
N PRO A 5 -35.83 16.51 34.12
CA PRO A 5 -36.48 17.14 32.97
C PRO A 5 -35.67 18.17 32.13
N SER A 6 -36.25 18.42 30.96
CA SER A 6 -36.12 19.49 29.99
C SER A 6 -36.18 20.93 30.57
N LEU A 7 -35.47 21.88 29.94
CA LEU A 7 -35.83 23.29 29.96
C LEU A 7 -35.53 23.95 28.59
N LEU A 8 -36.63 24.21 27.89
CA LEU A 8 -36.78 25.19 26.82
C LEU A 8 -36.65 26.60 27.41
N VAL A 9 -35.85 27.47 26.80
CA VAL A 9 -36.07 28.93 26.90
C VAL A 9 -35.93 29.53 25.50
N SER A 10 -37.08 29.90 25.01
CA SER A 10 -37.36 30.79 23.90
C SER A 10 -37.10 32.21 24.31
N CYS A 11 -36.36 33.01 23.56
CA CYS A 11 -36.42 34.47 23.63
C CYS A 11 -36.31 35.09 22.24
N LEU A 12 -37.45 35.57 21.80
CA LEU A 12 -37.71 36.49 20.69
C LEU A 12 -37.29 37.91 21.12
N LEU A 13 -36.79 38.73 20.19
CA LEU A 13 -36.94 40.16 19.97
C LEU A 13 -35.85 40.63 19.01
N ALA A 14 -36.09 40.91 17.76
CA ALA A 14 -36.75 42.08 17.16
C ALA A 14 -35.76 43.21 16.82
N GLN A 15 -35.68 43.49 15.52
CA GLN A 15 -35.55 44.77 14.81
C GLN A 15 -34.21 45.50 14.76
N GLY A 16 -33.80 45.79 13.53
CA GLY A 16 -32.79 46.78 13.20
C GLY A 16 -32.39 46.69 11.70
N ALA A 17 -33.28 47.04 10.81
CA ALA A 17 -32.97 47.24 9.40
C ALA A 17 -32.11 48.48 9.21
N PHE A 18 -30.91 48.33 8.65
CA PHE A 18 -30.26 49.41 7.88
C PHE A 18 -29.81 48.81 6.56
N ALA A 19 -30.59 49.11 5.55
CA ALA A 19 -30.25 48.93 4.15
C ALA A 19 -29.16 49.94 3.78
N ALA A 20 -27.93 49.50 3.63
CA ALA A 20 -26.90 50.23 2.93
C ALA A 20 -26.93 49.81 1.43
N THR A 21 -27.43 50.67 0.62
CA THR A 21 -27.33 50.60 -0.84
C THR A 21 -25.87 50.63 -1.25
N PRO A 22 -25.36 49.68 -2.02
CA PRO A 22 -24.03 49.81 -2.63
C PRO A 22 -24.07 50.90 -3.72
N PRO A 23 -23.00 51.68 -3.88
CA PRO A 23 -22.93 52.70 -4.91
C PRO A 23 -22.96 52.04 -6.30
N ALA A 24 -23.75 52.57 -7.19
CA ALA A 24 -23.86 52.21 -8.58
C ALA A 24 -22.46 52.26 -9.22
N ALA A 25 -22.00 51.15 -9.74
CA ALA A 25 -20.87 51.08 -10.64
C ALA A 25 -21.21 51.95 -11.90
N PRO A 26 -20.25 52.70 -12.45
CA PRO A 26 -20.46 53.43 -13.66
C PRO A 26 -20.76 52.44 -14.78
N ALA A 27 -21.81 52.70 -15.54
CA ALA A 27 -22.19 51.98 -16.73
C ALA A 27 -20.96 51.86 -17.63
N ALA A 28 -20.43 50.67 -17.78
CA ALA A 28 -19.45 50.38 -18.83
C ALA A 28 -20.15 50.71 -20.15
N SER A 29 -19.66 51.73 -20.81
CA SER A 29 -19.95 52.02 -22.22
C SER A 29 -19.76 50.72 -22.98
N VAL A 30 -20.86 50.17 -23.51
CA VAL A 30 -20.81 49.11 -24.51
C VAL A 30 -20.11 49.73 -25.70
N ALA A 31 -18.82 49.45 -25.84
CA ALA A 31 -18.14 49.72 -27.09
C ALA A 31 -18.89 48.94 -28.18
N THR A 32 -19.61 49.62 -28.98
CA THR A 32 -20.24 49.12 -30.21
C THR A 32 -19.11 48.49 -31.00
N ALA A 33 -19.04 47.17 -31.04
CA ALA A 33 -18.17 46.48 -31.98
C ALA A 33 -18.43 47.04 -33.39
N PRO A 34 -17.39 47.31 -34.19
CA PRO A 34 -17.59 47.78 -35.58
C PRO A 34 -18.49 46.76 -36.26
N ALA A 35 -19.54 47.23 -36.92
CA ALA A 35 -20.48 46.43 -37.71
C ALA A 35 -19.63 45.48 -38.56
N ALA A 36 -19.67 44.18 -38.27
CA ALA A 36 -19.04 43.18 -39.10
C ALA A 36 -19.69 43.33 -40.50
N ASP A 37 -18.87 43.58 -41.52
CA ASP A 37 -19.30 43.56 -42.89
C ASP A 37 -19.91 42.18 -43.19
N VAL A 38 -21.19 42.04 -43.05
CA VAL A 38 -21.96 40.83 -43.38
C VAL A 38 -22.19 40.75 -44.84
N MET A 39 -21.86 39.63 -45.43
CA MET A 39 -21.98 39.40 -46.89
C MET A 39 -23.08 38.38 -47.15
N SER A 40 -23.87 38.64 -48.16
CA SER A 40 -24.93 37.76 -48.69
C SER A 40 -24.79 37.60 -50.14
N TYR A 41 -24.47 36.43 -50.68
CA TYR A 41 -24.28 36.13 -52.09
C TYR A 41 -24.79 34.71 -52.38
N THR A 42 -25.31 34.59 -53.63
CA THR A 42 -25.73 33.31 -54.21
C THR A 42 -24.94 33.06 -55.48
N PHE A 43 -24.18 31.92 -55.44
CA PHE A 43 -23.37 31.50 -56.57
C PHE A 43 -23.85 30.16 -57.10
N ARG A 44 -23.87 29.97 -58.40
CA ARG A 44 -24.21 28.74 -59.07
C ARG A 44 -23.15 28.41 -60.10
N ASP A 45 -22.55 27.24 -60.00
CA ASP A 45 -21.57 26.74 -60.96
C ASP A 45 -20.47 27.75 -61.32
N THR A 46 -19.96 28.45 -60.30
CA THR A 46 -18.98 29.52 -60.48
C THR A 46 -17.58 29.00 -60.18
N PRO A 47 -16.54 29.33 -60.99
CA PRO A 47 -15.15 28.92 -60.67
C PRO A 47 -14.70 29.47 -59.31
N ILE A 48 -14.15 28.65 -58.53
CA ILE A 48 -13.74 28.94 -57.10
C ILE A 48 -12.78 30.14 -57.05
N ASN A 49 -11.90 30.28 -58.03
CA ASN A 49 -10.95 31.42 -58.13
C ASN A 49 -11.64 32.74 -58.31
N GLU A 50 -12.76 32.80 -59.07
CA GLU A 50 -13.54 33.99 -59.24
C GLU A 50 -14.28 34.39 -57.97
N LEU A 51 -14.76 33.39 -57.22
CA LEU A 51 -15.38 33.60 -55.90
C LEU A 51 -14.44 34.28 -54.96
N PHE A 52 -13.20 33.72 -54.78
CA PHE A 52 -12.21 34.32 -53.92
C PHE A 52 -11.77 35.73 -54.40
N ASN A 53 -11.63 35.97 -55.69
CA ASN A 53 -11.34 37.29 -56.24
C ASN A 53 -12.45 38.30 -55.93
N MET A 54 -13.72 37.89 -56.03
CA MET A 54 -14.85 38.72 -55.69
C MET A 54 -14.90 39.07 -54.22
N ILE A 55 -14.75 38.04 -53.31
CA ILE A 55 -14.72 38.28 -51.88
C ILE A 55 -13.53 39.19 -51.50
N SER A 56 -12.35 38.97 -52.06
CA SER A 56 -11.17 39.79 -51.84
C SER A 56 -11.40 41.28 -52.23
N ARG A 57 -12.02 41.53 -53.37
CA ARG A 57 -12.30 42.91 -53.82
C ARG A 57 -13.39 43.60 -53.00
N THR A 58 -14.40 42.83 -52.56
CA THR A 58 -15.55 43.44 -51.87
C THR A 58 -15.18 43.66 -50.37
N ALA A 59 -14.46 42.75 -49.76
CA ALA A 59 -14.08 42.81 -48.33
C ALA A 59 -12.73 43.51 -48.12
N HIS A 60 -12.00 43.91 -49.16
CA HIS A 60 -10.65 44.46 -49.07
C HIS A 60 -9.65 43.62 -48.30
N VAL A 61 -9.76 42.28 -48.39
CA VAL A 61 -8.93 41.32 -47.70
C VAL A 61 -8.01 40.59 -48.68
N ASN A 62 -6.74 40.41 -48.30
CA ASN A 62 -5.78 39.67 -49.10
C ASN A 62 -6.11 38.18 -49.10
N ILE A 63 -6.47 37.61 -50.27
CA ILE A 63 -6.67 36.17 -50.43
C ILE A 63 -5.65 35.67 -51.47
N THR A 64 -4.82 34.72 -51.04
CA THR A 64 -3.85 34.05 -51.91
C THR A 64 -4.33 32.65 -52.21
N VAL A 65 -4.49 32.34 -53.49
CA VAL A 65 -4.90 31.00 -53.94
C VAL A 65 -3.66 30.26 -54.45
N THR A 66 -3.36 29.07 -53.88
CA THR A 66 -2.22 28.26 -54.31
C THR A 66 -2.50 27.51 -55.62
N ARG A 67 -1.41 27.10 -56.30
CA ARG A 67 -1.55 26.30 -57.52
C ARG A 67 -2.22 24.95 -57.18
N GLY A 68 -3.20 24.56 -58.00
CA GLY A 68 -3.97 23.33 -57.77
C GLY A 68 -5.39 23.56 -57.25
N VAL A 69 -5.74 24.78 -56.87
CA VAL A 69 -7.12 25.12 -56.53
C VAL A 69 -7.89 25.40 -57.82
N SER A 70 -8.80 24.50 -58.18
CA SER A 70 -9.63 24.56 -59.36
C SER A 70 -10.96 23.83 -59.11
N GLY A 71 -11.99 24.20 -59.87
CA GLY A 71 -13.32 23.59 -59.75
C GLY A 71 -14.40 24.65 -59.64
N ASN A 72 -15.64 24.21 -59.85
CA ASN A 72 -16.82 25.06 -59.74
C ASN A 72 -17.55 24.78 -58.43
N VAL A 73 -18.05 25.82 -57.81
CA VAL A 73 -18.77 25.73 -56.52
C VAL A 73 -20.13 26.38 -56.65
N SER A 74 -21.16 25.74 -56.09
CA SER A 74 -22.49 26.31 -55.95
C SER A 74 -22.78 26.50 -54.47
N ILE A 75 -22.89 27.73 -54.00
CA ILE A 75 -23.07 28.09 -52.62
C ILE A 75 -23.94 29.27 -52.39
N ASN A 76 -24.74 29.26 -51.34
CA ASN A 76 -25.55 30.40 -50.91
C ASN A 76 -24.98 30.89 -49.58
N LEU A 77 -24.51 32.10 -49.52
CA LEU A 77 -23.96 32.74 -48.30
C LEU A 77 -25.01 33.82 -47.89
N TYR A 78 -25.43 33.74 -46.58
CA TYR A 78 -26.35 34.69 -45.99
C TYR A 78 -25.81 35.20 -44.69
N ASP A 79 -25.70 36.51 -44.53
CA ASP A 79 -25.31 37.20 -43.29
C ASP A 79 -24.04 36.64 -42.62
N LEU A 80 -23.03 36.29 -43.43
CA LEU A 80 -21.76 35.75 -42.95
C LEU A 80 -20.69 36.85 -42.86
N SER A 81 -19.85 36.78 -41.84
CA SER A 81 -18.64 37.58 -41.82
C SER A 81 -17.67 37.16 -42.94
N VAL A 82 -16.76 38.05 -43.33
CA VAL A 82 -15.78 37.80 -44.40
C VAL A 82 -14.99 36.48 -44.16
N ARG A 83 -14.59 36.24 -42.96
CA ARG A 83 -13.89 35.00 -42.57
C ARG A 83 -14.76 33.78 -42.82
N GLN A 84 -15.98 33.79 -42.30
CA GLN A 84 -16.92 32.68 -42.47
C GLN A 84 -17.28 32.44 -43.94
N ALA A 85 -17.39 33.51 -44.75
CA ALA A 85 -17.63 33.40 -46.17
C ALA A 85 -16.46 32.70 -46.90
N ILE A 86 -15.20 33.07 -46.57
CA ILE A 86 -14.00 32.45 -47.13
C ILE A 86 -13.90 30.97 -46.71
N GLU A 87 -14.13 30.66 -45.43
CA GLU A 87 -14.13 29.28 -44.91
C GLU A 87 -15.21 28.45 -45.60
N ALA A 88 -16.43 28.93 -45.71
CA ALA A 88 -17.55 28.25 -46.38
C ALA A 88 -17.29 27.96 -47.87
N VAL A 89 -16.72 28.93 -48.61
CA VAL A 89 -16.36 28.71 -50.01
C VAL A 89 -15.23 27.71 -50.18
N ALA A 90 -14.24 27.77 -49.31
CA ALA A 90 -13.12 26.83 -49.33
C ALA A 90 -13.59 25.41 -48.99
N GLU A 91 -14.42 25.26 -47.96
CA GLU A 91 -14.98 23.97 -47.54
C GLU A 91 -15.86 23.35 -48.64
N ALA A 92 -16.71 24.15 -49.27
CA ALA A 92 -17.53 23.73 -50.42
C ALA A 92 -16.68 23.24 -51.60
N GLY A 93 -15.49 23.84 -51.80
CA GLY A 93 -14.51 23.40 -52.80
C GLY A 93 -13.60 22.25 -52.36
N GLY A 94 -13.65 21.83 -51.08
CA GLY A 94 -12.77 20.80 -50.53
C GLY A 94 -11.35 21.30 -50.23
N TYR A 95 -11.16 22.61 -50.02
CA TYR A 95 -9.87 23.25 -49.74
C TYR A 95 -9.77 23.72 -48.29
N ALA A 96 -8.52 23.82 -47.77
CA ALA A 96 -8.26 24.34 -46.47
C ALA A 96 -7.85 25.83 -46.51
N VAL A 97 -8.27 26.57 -45.47
CA VAL A 97 -7.91 27.99 -45.31
C VAL A 97 -6.85 28.10 -44.20
N THR A 98 -5.79 28.84 -44.52
CA THR A 98 -4.74 29.16 -43.53
C THR A 98 -4.54 30.67 -43.48
N GLU A 99 -4.58 31.26 -42.30
CA GLU A 99 -4.33 32.67 -42.08
C GLU A 99 -2.83 32.94 -41.94
N ARG A 100 -2.25 33.76 -42.83
CA ARG A 100 -0.85 34.17 -42.77
C ARG A 100 -0.70 35.65 -43.11
N HIS A 101 0.11 36.36 -42.35
CA HIS A 101 0.50 37.75 -42.58
C HIS A 101 -0.71 38.71 -42.80
N GLY A 102 -1.81 38.48 -42.08
CA GLY A 102 -3.02 39.31 -42.18
C GLY A 102 -3.85 39.05 -43.44
N GLY A 103 -3.63 37.96 -44.16
CA GLY A 103 -4.42 37.49 -45.29
C GLY A 103 -4.80 36.01 -45.17
N PHE A 104 -5.68 35.55 -46.06
CA PHE A 104 -6.11 34.16 -46.15
C PHE A 104 -5.40 33.46 -47.30
N MET A 105 -4.87 32.28 -47.04
CA MET A 105 -4.25 31.43 -48.05
C MET A 105 -5.09 30.15 -48.23
N ILE A 106 -5.52 29.90 -49.44
CA ILE A 106 -6.31 28.73 -49.82
C ILE A 106 -5.36 27.67 -50.35
N VAL A 107 -5.35 26.49 -49.70
CA VAL A 107 -4.43 25.39 -50.02
C VAL A 107 -5.19 24.08 -50.23
N ASP A 108 -4.67 23.26 -51.12
CA ASP A 108 -5.13 21.86 -51.24
C ASP A 108 -4.80 21.11 -49.93
N PRO A 109 -5.74 20.38 -49.32
CA PRO A 109 -5.52 19.61 -48.10
C PRO A 109 -4.28 18.70 -48.17
N LYS A 110 -4.01 18.09 -49.32
CA LYS A 110 -2.82 17.26 -49.56
C LYS A 110 -1.51 18.06 -49.47
N THR A 111 -1.52 19.28 -49.98
CA THR A 111 -0.38 20.21 -49.96
C THR A 111 -0.17 20.76 -48.54
N ALA A 112 -1.28 21.12 -47.86
CA ALA A 112 -1.26 21.55 -46.48
C ALA A 112 -0.70 20.47 -45.54
N GLN A 113 -1.09 19.22 -45.71
CA GLN A 113 -0.57 18.08 -44.97
C GLN A 113 0.93 17.85 -45.22
N LYS A 114 1.38 18.09 -46.47
CA LYS A 114 2.81 17.97 -46.81
C LYS A 114 3.66 19.11 -46.23
N GLU A 115 3.10 20.32 -46.15
CA GLU A 115 3.77 21.46 -45.46
C GLU A 115 3.80 21.27 -43.96
N ILE A 116 2.73 20.71 -43.35
CA ILE A 116 2.70 20.33 -41.93
C ILE A 116 3.72 19.27 -41.66
N ALA A 117 3.84 18.25 -42.49
CA ALA A 117 4.85 17.20 -42.39
C ALA A 117 6.28 17.77 -42.54
N ALA A 118 6.49 18.73 -43.45
CA ALA A 118 7.78 19.38 -43.65
C ALA A 118 8.17 20.30 -42.47
N ALA A 119 7.23 20.75 -41.67
CA ALA A 119 7.46 21.52 -40.44
C ALA A 119 7.64 20.65 -39.18
N GLN A 120 7.58 19.31 -39.30
CA GLN A 120 7.81 18.40 -38.20
C GLN A 120 9.30 18.38 -37.83
N GLN A 121 9.57 18.48 -36.53
CA GLN A 121 10.89 18.36 -35.97
C GLN A 121 10.98 17.10 -35.10
N VAL A 122 12.13 16.49 -35.08
CA VAL A 122 12.40 15.34 -34.23
C VAL A 122 13.19 15.79 -33.00
N ARG A 123 12.72 15.42 -31.81
CA ARG A 123 13.40 15.71 -30.56
C ARG A 123 13.49 14.46 -29.69
N ALA A 124 14.67 14.19 -29.15
CA ALA A 124 14.90 13.16 -28.16
C ALA A 124 14.62 13.70 -26.75
N LEU A 125 13.70 13.07 -26.02
CA LEU A 125 13.34 13.40 -24.64
C LEU A 125 13.73 12.23 -23.76
N LYS A 126 14.60 12.46 -22.78
CA LYS A 126 15.06 11.42 -21.85
C LYS A 126 14.09 11.30 -20.68
N VAL A 127 13.64 10.08 -20.39
CA VAL A 127 12.83 9.72 -19.23
C VAL A 127 13.74 9.18 -18.13
N ARG A 128 13.63 9.71 -16.91
CA ARG A 128 14.52 9.33 -15.81
C ARG A 128 13.89 8.33 -14.85
N TYR A 129 12.71 8.64 -14.37
CA TYR A 129 12.05 7.94 -13.25
C TYR A 129 10.86 7.10 -13.70
N THR A 130 9.96 7.71 -14.47
CA THR A 130 8.71 7.09 -14.92
C THR A 130 8.97 5.90 -15.86
N ASP A 131 8.02 4.97 -15.91
CA ASP A 131 8.03 3.89 -16.92
C ASP A 131 7.93 4.48 -18.33
N ILE A 132 8.90 4.12 -19.18
CA ILE A 132 9.03 4.71 -20.51
C ILE A 132 7.83 4.41 -21.41
N LYS A 133 7.18 3.24 -21.27
CA LYS A 133 6.00 2.87 -22.06
C LYS A 133 4.80 3.71 -21.67
N LYS A 134 4.58 3.89 -20.37
CA LYS A 134 3.52 4.78 -19.85
C LYS A 134 3.75 6.23 -20.24
N ALA A 135 4.99 6.70 -20.14
CA ALA A 135 5.35 8.05 -20.58
C ALA A 135 5.09 8.25 -22.08
N ALA A 136 5.45 7.28 -22.92
CA ALA A 136 5.20 7.32 -24.37
C ALA A 136 3.70 7.36 -24.69
N GLU A 137 2.90 6.56 -23.99
CA GLU A 137 1.44 6.54 -24.19
C GLU A 137 0.80 7.89 -23.83
N ILE A 138 1.18 8.48 -22.68
CA ILE A 138 0.65 9.77 -22.25
C ILE A 138 1.04 10.88 -23.23
N VAL A 139 2.32 10.94 -23.62
CA VAL A 139 2.83 11.92 -24.58
C VAL A 139 2.17 11.73 -25.96
N GLY A 140 2.03 10.47 -26.40
CA GLY A 140 1.38 10.14 -27.67
C GLY A 140 -0.10 10.57 -27.72
N ARG A 141 -0.87 10.33 -26.66
CA ARG A 141 -2.26 10.80 -26.54
C ARG A 141 -2.35 12.33 -26.62
N GLN A 142 -1.39 13.03 -26.03
CA GLN A 142 -1.38 14.50 -26.02
C GLN A 142 -1.00 15.11 -27.37
N LEU A 143 -0.25 14.41 -28.19
CA LEU A 143 0.11 14.83 -29.54
C LEU A 143 -0.98 14.51 -30.56
N GLY A 144 -1.79 13.47 -30.33
CA GLY A 144 -2.84 13.03 -31.23
C GLY A 144 -2.32 12.67 -32.63
N ALA A 145 -3.08 12.98 -33.66
CA ALA A 145 -2.72 12.72 -35.06
C ALA A 145 -1.53 13.55 -35.59
N ASN A 146 -1.09 14.55 -34.84
CA ASN A 146 -0.08 15.52 -35.29
C ASN A 146 1.32 15.23 -34.80
N GLY A 147 1.58 14.04 -34.27
CA GLY A 147 2.91 13.64 -33.82
C GLY A 147 3.06 12.15 -33.62
N THR A 148 4.30 11.69 -33.73
CA THR A 148 4.69 10.28 -33.52
C THR A 148 5.64 10.17 -32.35
N VAL A 149 5.47 9.14 -31.51
CA VAL A 149 6.36 8.84 -30.37
C VAL A 149 6.96 7.46 -30.57
N THR A 150 8.27 7.40 -30.66
CA THR A 150 9.03 6.14 -30.73
C THR A 150 9.80 5.95 -29.43
N VAL A 151 9.74 4.72 -28.88
CA VAL A 151 10.38 4.37 -27.60
C VAL A 151 11.71 3.70 -27.86
N LEU A 152 12.79 4.22 -27.26
CA LEU A 152 14.11 3.62 -27.19
C LEU A 152 14.36 3.09 -25.76
N GLU A 153 13.93 1.86 -25.49
CA GLU A 153 14.02 1.27 -24.14
C GLU A 153 15.44 1.25 -23.55
N PRO A 154 16.51 0.84 -24.30
CA PRO A 154 17.85 0.73 -23.71
C PRO A 154 18.41 2.06 -23.17
N THR A 155 18.05 3.17 -23.79
CA THR A 155 18.54 4.50 -23.43
C THR A 155 17.52 5.31 -22.63
N ARG A 156 16.33 4.72 -22.35
CA ARG A 156 15.19 5.40 -21.71
C ARG A 156 14.86 6.74 -22.38
N THR A 157 14.80 6.75 -23.71
CA THR A 157 14.62 7.96 -24.50
C THR A 157 13.37 7.85 -25.38
N LEU A 158 12.52 8.87 -25.36
CA LEU A 158 11.42 9.04 -26.28
C LEU A 158 11.86 9.90 -27.45
N VAL A 159 11.77 9.38 -28.65
CA VAL A 159 11.96 10.15 -29.88
C VAL A 159 10.59 10.64 -30.31
N VAL A 160 10.39 11.95 -30.22
CA VAL A 160 9.10 12.60 -30.52
C VAL A 160 9.27 13.41 -31.81
N GLU A 161 8.41 13.11 -32.78
CA GLU A 161 8.30 13.84 -34.03
C GLU A 161 6.97 14.61 -34.03
N SER A 162 7.04 15.94 -34.09
CA SER A 162 5.85 16.79 -34.10
C SER A 162 6.20 18.24 -34.50
N SER A 163 5.20 19.11 -34.58
CA SER A 163 5.44 20.56 -34.69
C SER A 163 6.15 21.12 -33.46
N GLU A 164 6.78 22.27 -33.58
CA GLU A 164 7.45 22.94 -32.45
C GLU A 164 6.54 23.13 -31.23
N ALA A 165 5.29 23.51 -31.45
CA ALA A 165 4.28 23.63 -30.40
C ALA A 165 3.92 22.30 -29.78
N GLY A 166 3.90 21.20 -30.56
CA GLY A 166 3.70 19.83 -30.10
C GLY A 166 4.88 19.36 -29.24
N LEU A 167 6.10 19.59 -29.68
CA LEU A 167 7.32 19.26 -28.93
C LEU A 167 7.41 20.01 -27.59
N ALA A 168 7.02 21.30 -27.59
CA ALA A 168 6.98 22.08 -26.34
C ALA A 168 5.92 21.54 -25.36
N ARG A 169 4.75 21.09 -25.85
CA ARG A 169 3.73 20.41 -25.03
C ARG A 169 4.25 19.09 -24.48
N ALA A 170 4.80 18.23 -25.34
CA ALA A 170 5.37 16.95 -24.96
C ALA A 170 6.44 17.11 -23.86
N ALA A 171 7.35 18.06 -24.02
CA ALA A 171 8.39 18.35 -23.03
C ALA A 171 7.84 18.91 -21.72
N ARG A 172 6.71 19.64 -21.73
CA ARG A 172 6.05 20.12 -20.51
C ARG A 172 5.38 18.97 -19.78
N VAL A 173 4.58 18.18 -20.48
CA VAL A 173 3.90 17.01 -19.92
C VAL A 173 4.92 16.03 -19.33
N LEU A 174 6.00 15.76 -20.06
CA LEU A 174 7.04 14.87 -19.55
C LEU A 174 7.68 15.39 -18.25
N ARG A 175 7.92 16.68 -18.13
CA ARG A 175 8.44 17.28 -16.89
C ARG A 175 7.49 17.17 -15.71
N GLU A 176 6.18 17.22 -15.97
CA GLU A 176 5.14 17.06 -14.94
C GLU A 176 5.06 15.60 -14.41
N ILE A 177 5.27 14.62 -15.29
CA ILE A 177 5.11 13.20 -14.94
C ILE A 177 6.43 12.50 -14.54
N ASP A 178 7.59 13.02 -14.93
CA ASP A 178 8.89 12.41 -14.70
C ASP A 178 9.58 12.99 -13.46
N ASN A 179 8.87 12.99 -12.34
CA ASN A 179 9.38 13.42 -11.05
C ASN A 179 10.09 12.28 -10.32
N PRO A 180 11.13 12.55 -9.52
CA PRO A 180 11.77 11.54 -8.70
C PRO A 180 10.77 11.00 -7.68
N PRO A 181 10.56 9.66 -7.60
CA PRO A 181 9.70 9.07 -6.59
C PRO A 181 10.30 9.29 -5.20
N GLN A 182 9.44 9.55 -4.24
CA GLN A 182 9.85 9.69 -2.85
C GLN A 182 10.16 8.31 -2.25
N GLN A 183 11.05 8.30 -1.26
CA GLN A 183 11.37 7.10 -0.50
C GLN A 183 10.64 7.13 0.83
N ILE A 184 10.05 6.01 1.21
CA ILE A 184 9.33 5.85 2.46
C ILE A 184 9.94 4.69 3.25
N LEU A 185 10.43 4.97 4.44
CA LEU A 185 10.85 3.95 5.39
C LEU A 185 9.62 3.47 6.17
N ILE A 186 9.30 2.20 6.06
CA ILE A 186 8.20 1.58 6.77
C ILE A 186 8.74 0.72 7.90
N GLU A 187 8.32 1.00 9.12
CA GLU A 187 8.62 0.22 10.31
C GLU A 187 7.34 -0.46 10.79
N ALA A 188 7.33 -1.79 10.81
CA ALA A 188 6.26 -2.54 11.45
C ALA A 188 6.71 -3.03 12.82
N LYS A 189 5.79 -3.06 13.80
CA LYS A 189 6.00 -3.65 15.13
C LYS A 189 4.91 -4.67 15.36
N ILE A 190 5.32 -5.92 15.52
CA ILE A 190 4.43 -7.05 15.77
C ILE A 190 4.77 -7.57 17.15
N LEU A 191 3.84 -7.40 18.07
CA LEU A 191 3.97 -7.80 19.46
C LEU A 191 3.01 -8.96 19.71
N GLU A 192 3.53 -10.09 20.18
CA GLU A 192 2.74 -11.22 20.66
C GLU A 192 3.11 -11.52 22.11
N ILE A 193 2.11 -11.53 22.97
CA ILE A 193 2.27 -11.87 24.40
C ILE A 193 1.41 -13.09 24.66
N THR A 194 2.01 -14.16 25.10
CA THR A 194 1.32 -15.37 25.56
C THR A 194 1.50 -15.52 27.06
N LEU A 195 0.38 -15.62 27.76
CA LEU A 195 0.29 -15.87 29.20
C LEU A 195 -0.26 -17.26 29.41
N ASP A 196 0.54 -18.14 29.98
CA ASP A 196 0.14 -19.49 30.34
C ASP A 196 -0.02 -19.60 31.85
N GLN A 197 -1.14 -20.17 32.30
CA GLN A 197 -1.45 -20.44 33.70
C GLN A 197 -1.88 -21.89 33.82
N ASN A 198 -1.13 -22.66 34.58
CA ASN A 198 -1.44 -24.05 34.86
C ASN A 198 -1.52 -24.24 36.38
N GLU A 199 -2.70 -24.59 36.85
CA GLU A 199 -2.93 -24.87 38.26
C GLU A 199 -3.43 -26.31 38.42
N THR A 200 -2.71 -27.10 39.22
CA THR A 200 -3.07 -28.49 39.50
C THR A 200 -3.14 -28.70 40.99
N PHE A 201 -4.25 -29.24 41.45
CA PHE A 201 -4.43 -29.60 42.84
C PHE A 201 -5.00 -31.01 42.93
N GLY A 202 -4.43 -31.87 43.76
CA GLY A 202 -4.93 -33.21 43.98
C GLY A 202 -4.23 -33.90 45.14
N VAL A 203 -4.92 -34.86 45.77
CA VAL A 203 -4.39 -35.71 46.79
C VAL A 203 -4.28 -37.14 46.24
N ASP A 204 -3.08 -37.70 46.27
CA ASP A 204 -2.83 -39.09 45.88
C ASP A 204 -2.74 -39.96 47.14
N TRP A 205 -3.70 -40.84 47.28
CA TRP A 205 -3.75 -41.80 48.35
C TRP A 205 -3.15 -43.12 47.85
N SER A 206 -1.82 -43.20 47.81
CA SER A 206 -1.13 -44.37 47.24
C SER A 206 -1.21 -45.62 48.08
N ARG A 207 -1.49 -45.47 49.39
CA ARG A 207 -1.68 -46.60 50.30
C ARG A 207 -2.60 -46.22 51.44
N ILE A 208 -3.80 -46.73 51.46
CA ILE A 208 -4.70 -46.54 52.59
C ILE A 208 -4.57 -47.67 53.60
N PHE A 209 -4.12 -48.86 53.20
CA PHE A 209 -3.87 -49.99 54.11
C PHE A 209 -2.70 -50.84 53.63
N ASN A 210 -1.63 -50.86 54.44
CA ASN A 210 -0.50 -51.71 54.18
C ASN A 210 -0.68 -53.07 54.98
N GLY A 211 -1.65 -53.84 54.52
CA GLY A 211 -1.86 -55.20 55.00
C GLY A 211 -1.38 -56.21 53.97
N ASN A 212 -0.65 -57.27 54.37
CA ASN A 212 -0.25 -58.37 53.49
C ASN A 212 -1.41 -59.23 52.95
N GLY A 213 -2.52 -58.55 52.54
CA GLY A 213 -3.72 -59.20 52.02
C GLY A 213 -4.08 -58.70 50.60
N PRO A 214 -4.92 -59.46 49.89
CA PRO A 214 -5.31 -59.14 48.52
C PRO A 214 -6.22 -57.90 48.37
N ASP A 215 -6.53 -57.21 49.47
CA ASP A 215 -7.47 -56.07 49.49
C ASP A 215 -6.74 -54.72 49.56
N ASN A 216 -5.97 -54.44 48.53
CA ASN A 216 -5.38 -53.11 48.36
C ASN A 216 -6.43 -52.14 47.80
N VAL A 217 -7.11 -51.40 48.67
CA VAL A 217 -8.00 -50.30 48.27
C VAL A 217 -7.21 -48.99 48.31
N GLY A 218 -6.80 -48.49 47.18
CA GLY A 218 -6.10 -47.21 47.03
C GLY A 218 -6.49 -46.50 45.77
N THR A 219 -6.33 -45.18 45.72
CA THR A 219 -6.50 -44.41 44.51
C THR A 219 -5.12 -44.20 43.86
N THR A 220 -4.89 -44.83 42.72
CA THR A 220 -3.68 -44.65 41.93
C THR A 220 -3.98 -43.81 40.68
N GLY A 221 -3.07 -42.92 40.30
CA GLY A 221 -3.14 -42.24 39.02
C GLY A 221 -3.83 -40.88 39.00
N PHE A 222 -4.20 -40.32 40.15
CA PHE A 222 -4.78 -38.96 40.16
C PHE A 222 -3.72 -37.86 39.97
N THR A 223 -2.45 -38.13 40.11
CA THR A 223 -1.37 -37.16 39.94
C THR A 223 -0.22 -37.77 39.15
N ALA A 224 -0.27 -37.67 37.84
CA ALA A 224 0.83 -38.06 36.95
C ALA A 224 1.86 -36.91 36.79
N SER A 225 2.13 -36.11 37.84
CA SER A 225 3.03 -34.98 37.78
C SER A 225 4.38 -35.26 38.35
N THR A 226 5.45 -34.95 37.63
CA THR A 226 6.85 -34.96 38.05
C THR A 226 7.30 -33.68 38.79
N GLY A 227 6.36 -32.83 39.23
CA GLY A 227 6.61 -31.56 39.90
C GLY A 227 6.82 -31.65 41.43
N PRO A 228 7.08 -30.50 42.08
CA PRO A 228 7.25 -30.44 43.55
C PRO A 228 5.99 -30.89 44.25
N ARG A 229 6.18 -31.72 45.26
CA ARG A 229 5.11 -32.38 46.01
C ARG A 229 5.29 -32.16 47.51
N PHE A 230 4.22 -31.95 48.23
CA PHE A 230 4.18 -31.99 49.68
C PHE A 230 3.75 -33.39 50.15
N PHE A 231 4.48 -33.96 51.13
CA PHE A 231 4.12 -35.24 51.70
C PHE A 231 3.63 -35.04 53.12
N PHE A 232 2.52 -35.68 53.45
CA PHE A 232 2.14 -35.92 54.83
C PHE A 232 2.31 -37.40 55.13
N ASN A 233 3.31 -37.70 55.97
CA ASN A 233 3.51 -39.08 56.47
C ASN A 233 2.94 -39.14 57.88
N VAL A 234 1.84 -39.89 58.07
CA VAL A 234 1.28 -40.14 59.40
C VAL A 234 1.97 -41.34 59.97
N VAL A 235 2.67 -41.19 61.13
CA VAL A 235 3.65 -42.02 61.75
C VAL A 235 3.12 -43.40 62.21
N ASN A 236 2.08 -43.96 61.69
CA ASN A 236 1.61 -45.30 61.96
C ASN A 236 1.45 -46.16 60.72
N ASN A 237 2.47 -46.23 59.91
CA ASN A 237 2.70 -47.23 58.86
C ASN A 237 1.55 -47.61 57.92
N THR A 238 0.41 -46.93 57.97
CA THR A 238 -0.81 -47.38 57.28
C THR A 238 -1.40 -46.38 56.32
N ILE A 239 -1.05 -45.07 56.36
CA ILE A 239 -1.63 -44.06 55.48
C ILE A 239 -0.54 -43.12 54.97
N GLU A 240 -0.24 -43.18 53.69
CA GLU A 240 0.57 -42.18 52.98
C GLU A 240 -0.33 -41.35 52.05
N ALA A 241 -0.39 -40.08 52.31
CA ALA A 241 -1.10 -39.15 51.45
C ALA A 241 -0.10 -38.18 50.78
N HIS A 242 -0.09 -38.13 49.49
CA HIS A 242 0.70 -37.18 48.70
C HIS A 242 -0.17 -36.05 48.23
N LEU A 243 0.03 -34.85 48.73
CA LEU A 243 -0.61 -33.65 48.24
C LEU A 243 0.22 -33.08 47.11
N THR A 244 -0.36 -32.98 45.97
CA THR A 244 0.21 -32.24 44.82
C THR A 244 -0.54 -30.92 44.66
N ALA A 245 0.20 -29.82 44.83
CA ALA A 245 -0.28 -28.47 44.53
C ALA A 245 0.80 -27.80 43.72
N LEU A 246 0.51 -27.55 42.44
CA LEU A 246 1.43 -26.89 41.53
C LEU A 246 0.69 -25.72 40.88
N SER A 247 1.32 -24.56 40.93
CA SER A 247 0.94 -23.39 40.12
C SER A 247 2.11 -23.01 39.24
N ASP A 248 1.96 -23.12 37.94
CA ASP A 248 2.96 -22.75 36.95
C ASP A 248 2.42 -21.58 36.11
N LYS A 249 3.18 -20.48 36.05
CA LYS A 249 2.82 -19.28 35.31
C LYS A 249 3.95 -18.94 34.35
N GLY A 250 3.69 -19.13 33.10
CA GLY A 250 4.58 -18.77 31.98
C GLY A 250 4.18 -17.46 31.31
N ARG A 251 5.18 -16.70 30.92
CA ARG A 251 4.98 -15.54 30.03
C ARG A 251 5.98 -15.62 28.89
N VAL A 252 5.48 -15.64 27.67
CA VAL A 252 6.29 -15.55 26.46
C VAL A 252 5.97 -14.20 25.78
N HIS A 253 7.02 -13.48 25.45
CA HIS A 253 6.93 -12.17 24.83
C HIS A 253 7.76 -12.19 23.53
N THR A 254 7.10 -12.04 22.41
CA THR A 254 7.74 -12.01 21.10
C THR A 254 7.55 -10.62 20.49
N LEU A 255 8.63 -9.97 20.10
CA LEU A 255 8.63 -8.70 19.40
C LEU A 255 9.39 -8.84 18.10
N ALA A 256 8.71 -8.60 16.96
CA ALA A 256 9.33 -8.52 15.66
C ALA A 256 9.19 -7.08 15.10
N THR A 257 10.30 -6.51 14.65
CA THR A 257 10.32 -5.14 14.12
C THR A 257 10.97 -5.10 12.74
N PRO A 258 10.31 -5.65 11.69
CA PRO A 258 10.83 -5.53 10.33
C PRO A 258 10.79 -4.08 9.87
N ARG A 259 11.82 -3.68 9.11
CA ARG A 259 11.95 -2.35 8.51
C ARG A 259 12.24 -2.50 7.03
N LEU A 260 11.65 -1.65 6.23
CA LEU A 260 11.77 -1.70 4.79
C LEU A 260 11.72 -0.30 4.20
N LEU A 261 12.67 0.02 3.35
CA LEU A 261 12.66 1.22 2.53
C LEU A 261 12.00 0.90 1.19
N ALA A 262 10.94 1.60 0.86
CA ALA A 262 10.19 1.43 -0.38
C ALA A 262 10.15 2.73 -1.18
N LEU A 263 10.10 2.62 -2.50
CA LEU A 263 9.78 3.74 -3.37
C LEU A 263 8.28 3.94 -3.46
N GLU A 264 7.87 5.18 -3.63
CA GLU A 264 6.48 5.55 -3.89
C GLU A 264 5.92 4.78 -5.09
N ASP A 265 4.68 4.29 -4.97
CA ASP A 265 3.94 3.51 -5.95
C ASP A 265 4.61 2.20 -6.42
N GLN A 266 5.62 1.72 -5.66
CA GLN A 266 6.28 0.45 -5.94
C GLN A 266 6.12 -0.53 -4.80
N GLU A 267 5.85 -1.78 -5.14
CA GLU A 267 5.82 -2.86 -4.14
C GLU A 267 7.24 -3.19 -3.70
N ALA A 268 7.45 -3.20 -2.40
CA ALA A 268 8.66 -3.65 -1.75
C ALA A 268 8.35 -4.77 -0.77
N SER A 269 9.27 -5.72 -0.61
CA SER A 269 9.12 -6.82 0.33
C SER A 269 10.44 -7.14 1.03
N THR A 270 10.33 -7.54 2.29
CA THR A 270 11.43 -8.15 3.05
C THR A 270 10.97 -9.45 3.65
N ASN A 271 11.85 -10.46 3.62
CA ASN A 271 11.61 -11.77 4.22
C ASN A 271 12.83 -12.12 5.08
N VAL A 272 12.61 -12.30 6.38
CA VAL A 272 13.65 -12.66 7.36
C VAL A 272 13.18 -13.88 8.13
N GLY A 273 13.79 -15.02 7.87
CA GLY A 273 13.36 -16.27 8.50
C GLY A 273 14.06 -17.49 7.95
N ASP A 274 13.47 -18.64 8.17
CA ASP A 274 13.98 -19.95 7.81
C ASP A 274 13.18 -20.55 6.65
N GLN A 275 13.87 -21.38 5.84
CA GLN A 275 13.26 -22.21 4.82
C GLN A 275 13.28 -23.67 5.26
N LEU A 276 12.12 -24.24 5.47
CA LEU A 276 11.95 -25.62 5.91
C LEU A 276 11.77 -26.53 4.70
N GLY A 277 12.78 -27.34 4.38
CA GLY A 277 12.71 -28.33 3.30
C GLY A 277 11.81 -29.50 3.67
N TYR A 278 10.88 -29.86 2.79
CA TYR A 278 10.08 -31.08 2.90
C TYR A 278 10.02 -31.81 1.57
N ARG A 279 9.78 -33.12 1.65
CA ARG A 279 9.78 -33.99 0.49
C ARG A 279 8.36 -34.13 -0.07
N LEU A 280 8.20 -33.83 -1.35
CA LEU A 280 6.97 -34.07 -2.10
C LEU A 280 7.16 -35.29 -2.98
N THR A 281 6.38 -36.35 -2.74
CA THR A 281 6.39 -37.57 -3.53
C THR A 281 5.16 -37.60 -4.43
N THR A 282 5.36 -37.64 -5.75
CA THR A 282 4.29 -37.73 -6.74
C THR A 282 4.42 -39.04 -7.52
N THR A 283 3.36 -39.85 -7.51
CA THR A 283 3.32 -41.09 -8.27
C THR A 283 2.35 -40.94 -9.43
N ILE A 284 2.86 -41.06 -10.66
CA ILE A 284 2.08 -41.03 -11.90
C ILE A 284 2.42 -42.27 -12.70
N ASN A 285 1.44 -43.08 -13.10
CA ASN A 285 1.61 -44.30 -13.90
C ASN A 285 2.70 -45.22 -13.33
N ASN A 286 2.69 -45.53 -12.06
CA ASN A 286 3.67 -46.34 -11.33
C ASN A 286 5.12 -45.76 -11.33
N VAL A 287 5.34 -44.56 -11.81
CA VAL A 287 6.62 -43.86 -11.68
C VAL A 287 6.51 -42.89 -10.49
N THR A 288 7.36 -43.10 -9.48
CA THR A 288 7.44 -42.25 -8.30
C THR A 288 8.55 -41.22 -8.50
N THR A 289 8.21 -39.95 -8.44
CA THR A 289 9.14 -38.83 -8.48
C THR A 289 9.14 -38.14 -7.13
N GLU A 290 10.33 -37.95 -6.56
CA GLU A 290 10.52 -37.17 -5.34
C GLU A 290 11.12 -35.82 -5.68
N SER A 291 10.55 -34.76 -5.12
CA SER A 291 11.08 -33.40 -5.19
C SER A 291 11.16 -32.77 -3.80
N ILE A 292 12.17 -31.93 -3.60
CA ILE A 292 12.27 -31.14 -2.36
C ILE A 292 11.60 -29.80 -2.58
N GLN A 293 10.65 -29.47 -1.74
CA GLN A 293 10.00 -28.18 -1.66
C GLN A 293 10.42 -27.45 -0.40
N PHE A 294 10.41 -26.12 -0.43
CA PHE A 294 10.74 -25.30 0.73
C PHE A 294 9.52 -24.54 1.20
N LEU A 295 9.27 -24.57 2.50
CA LEU A 295 8.25 -23.78 3.17
C LEU A 295 8.94 -22.59 3.84
N GLU A 296 8.63 -21.39 3.39
CA GLU A 296 9.15 -20.17 4.00
C GLU A 296 8.42 -19.85 5.31
N THR A 297 9.20 -19.56 6.34
CA THR A 297 8.73 -19.17 7.68
C THR A 297 9.57 -18.02 8.19
N GLY A 298 9.01 -17.22 9.09
CA GLY A 298 9.69 -16.06 9.66
C GLY A 298 8.83 -14.81 9.61
N VAL A 299 9.47 -13.66 9.45
CA VAL A 299 8.85 -12.34 9.38
C VAL A 299 8.91 -11.84 7.96
N ILE A 300 7.76 -11.65 7.36
CA ILE A 300 7.61 -11.13 5.99
C ILE A 300 6.83 -9.83 6.07
N LEU A 301 7.34 -8.79 5.44
CA LEU A 301 6.63 -7.52 5.26
C LEU A 301 6.57 -7.18 3.78
N ARG A 302 5.36 -7.08 3.24
CA ARG A 302 5.12 -6.55 1.89
C ARG A 302 4.36 -5.25 2.00
N VAL A 303 4.78 -4.24 1.24
CA VAL A 303 4.19 -2.91 1.31
C VAL A 303 4.26 -2.21 -0.03
N THR A 304 3.20 -1.47 -0.35
CA THR A 304 3.15 -0.52 -1.46
C THR A 304 2.69 0.82 -0.87
N PRO A 305 3.61 1.78 -0.70
CA PRO A 305 3.27 3.12 -0.24
C PRO A 305 2.91 4.02 -1.42
N SER A 306 2.01 4.97 -1.19
CA SER A 306 1.71 6.08 -2.10
C SER A 306 1.52 7.36 -1.30
N ILE A 307 1.93 8.50 -1.82
CA ILE A 307 1.83 9.78 -1.12
C ILE A 307 0.75 10.63 -1.79
N ASP A 308 -0.18 11.12 -0.99
CA ASP A 308 -1.25 12.01 -1.43
C ASP A 308 -0.74 13.47 -1.54
N SER A 309 -1.45 14.32 -2.28
CA SER A 309 -1.20 15.76 -2.40
C SER A 309 -1.10 16.51 -1.07
N ASP A 310 -1.74 15.98 -0.03
CA ASP A 310 -1.71 16.52 1.34
C ASP A 310 -0.52 16.01 2.17
N GLY A 311 0.39 15.23 1.59
CA GLY A 311 1.53 14.63 2.29
C GLY A 311 1.14 13.47 3.21
N ARG A 312 -0.07 12.92 3.07
CA ARG A 312 -0.48 11.70 3.76
C ARG A 312 -0.02 10.48 2.99
N ILE A 313 0.35 9.44 3.72
CA ILE A 313 0.88 8.20 3.14
C ILE A 313 -0.23 7.15 3.13
N LEU A 314 -0.66 6.77 1.94
CA LEU A 314 -1.53 5.62 1.73
C LEU A 314 -0.65 4.37 1.67
N LEU A 315 -0.91 3.42 2.55
CA LEU A 315 -0.15 2.19 2.67
C LEU A 315 -1.03 0.98 2.37
N LYS A 316 -0.64 0.18 1.41
CA LYS A 316 -1.14 -1.18 1.26
C LYS A 316 -0.10 -2.11 1.87
N VAL A 317 -0.46 -2.78 2.98
CA VAL A 317 0.50 -3.52 3.80
C VAL A 317 0.04 -4.94 4.08
N ARG A 318 1.02 -5.83 4.10
CA ARG A 318 0.81 -7.25 4.40
C ARG A 318 1.98 -7.77 5.24
N PRO A 319 1.99 -7.47 6.56
CA PRO A 319 2.89 -8.09 7.49
C PRO A 319 2.45 -9.53 7.78
N GLU A 320 3.41 -10.43 7.85
CA GLU A 320 3.24 -11.83 8.21
C GLU A 320 4.33 -12.23 9.20
N VAL A 321 3.94 -12.91 10.27
CA VAL A 321 4.86 -13.63 11.17
C VAL A 321 4.46 -15.07 11.16
N SER A 322 5.39 -15.93 10.82
CA SER A 322 5.13 -17.36 10.75
C SER A 322 6.26 -18.18 11.39
N SER A 323 5.89 -19.29 11.97
CA SER A 323 6.79 -20.32 12.44
C SER A 323 6.36 -21.66 11.88
N GLY A 324 7.31 -22.53 11.64
CA GLY A 324 7.00 -23.82 11.06
C GLY A 324 7.87 -24.94 11.60
N SER A 325 7.41 -26.16 11.38
CA SER A 325 8.17 -27.38 11.68
C SER A 325 7.87 -28.44 10.63
N VAL A 326 8.80 -29.36 10.44
CA VAL A 326 8.61 -30.53 9.59
C VAL A 326 8.70 -31.77 10.46
N SER A 327 7.63 -32.55 10.54
CA SER A 327 7.58 -33.79 11.30
C SER A 327 7.25 -34.93 10.34
N ALA A 328 8.09 -35.95 10.31
CA ALA A 328 7.94 -37.10 9.39
C ALA A 328 7.70 -36.71 7.91
N GLY A 329 8.34 -35.64 7.45
CA GLY A 329 8.19 -35.14 6.06
C GLY A 329 6.93 -34.29 5.82
N ILE A 330 6.09 -34.08 6.84
CA ILE A 330 4.87 -33.26 6.75
C ILE A 330 5.17 -31.86 7.33
N PRO A 331 5.03 -30.81 6.52
CA PRO A 331 5.24 -29.45 6.99
C PRO A 331 4.02 -28.93 7.75
N SER A 332 4.26 -28.21 8.84
CA SER A 332 3.26 -27.48 9.61
C SER A 332 3.69 -26.02 9.74
N LYS A 333 2.78 -25.07 9.47
CA LYS A 333 3.04 -23.62 9.56
C LYS A 333 1.98 -22.97 10.42
N LYS A 334 2.43 -22.23 11.45
CA LYS A 334 1.60 -21.31 12.22
C LYS A 334 1.85 -19.90 11.66
N THR A 335 0.80 -19.20 11.25
CA THR A 335 0.92 -17.88 10.63
C THR A 335 0.00 -16.88 11.32
N THR A 336 0.55 -15.69 11.58
CA THR A 336 -0.21 -14.48 11.92
C THR A 336 0.01 -13.49 10.80
N GLU A 337 -1.04 -13.16 10.06
CA GLU A 337 -1.01 -12.29 8.89
C GLU A 337 -2.12 -11.24 8.98
N VAL A 338 -1.80 -10.02 8.56
CA VAL A 338 -2.76 -8.93 8.39
C VAL A 338 -2.63 -8.40 6.96
N ASN A 339 -3.74 -8.25 6.25
CA ASN A 339 -3.76 -7.64 4.92
C ASN A 339 -4.73 -6.45 4.96
N THR A 340 -4.21 -5.24 4.83
CA THR A 340 -5.01 -4.03 4.98
C THR A 340 -4.47 -2.86 4.17
N GLN A 341 -5.33 -1.86 3.98
CA GLN A 341 -4.98 -0.57 3.43
C GLN A 341 -5.32 0.51 4.46
N LEU A 342 -4.43 1.47 4.62
CA LEU A 342 -4.60 2.54 5.62
C LEU A 342 -3.97 3.83 5.13
N VAL A 343 -4.36 4.92 5.75
CA VAL A 343 -3.75 6.23 5.57
C VAL A 343 -3.09 6.65 6.88
N ALA A 344 -1.84 7.05 6.81
CA ALA A 344 -1.06 7.52 7.95
C ALA A 344 -0.40 8.87 7.63
N ARG A 345 -0.02 9.60 8.66
CA ARG A 345 0.88 10.76 8.54
C ARG A 345 2.32 10.32 8.72
N ASP A 346 3.25 11.14 8.24
CA ASP A 346 4.67 10.91 8.48
C ASP A 346 4.98 10.78 9.99
N GLY A 347 5.69 9.70 10.36
CA GLY A 347 6.06 9.40 11.73
C GLY A 347 4.93 8.95 12.66
N GLN A 348 3.70 8.85 12.19
CA GLN A 348 2.55 8.48 13.03
C GLN A 348 2.39 6.95 13.09
N PRO A 349 2.50 6.32 14.29
CA PRO A 349 2.18 4.92 14.44
C PRO A 349 0.66 4.69 14.31
N VAL A 350 0.28 3.71 13.51
CA VAL A 350 -1.11 3.29 13.30
C VAL A 350 -1.26 1.83 13.69
N LEU A 351 -2.25 1.54 14.53
CA LEU A 351 -2.66 0.17 14.85
C LEU A 351 -3.43 -0.40 13.66
N ILE A 352 -2.89 -1.47 13.06
CA ILE A 352 -3.50 -2.08 11.87
C ILE A 352 -4.27 -3.35 12.17
N GLY A 353 -4.03 -3.96 13.31
CA GLY A 353 -4.74 -5.17 13.70
C GLY A 353 -4.28 -5.72 15.04
N GLY A 354 -5.04 -6.62 15.56
CA GLY A 354 -4.73 -7.35 16.78
C GLY A 354 -5.70 -8.50 16.98
N LEU A 355 -5.29 -9.45 17.82
CA LEU A 355 -6.09 -10.62 18.19
C LEU A 355 -5.87 -10.92 19.66
N ILE A 356 -6.95 -11.11 20.38
CA ILE A 356 -6.92 -11.66 21.73
C ILE A 356 -7.57 -13.04 21.67
N LYS A 357 -6.80 -14.07 21.99
CA LYS A 357 -7.28 -15.43 22.07
C LYS A 357 -7.09 -15.93 23.51
N SER A 358 -8.18 -16.30 24.15
CA SER A 358 -8.17 -16.91 25.48
C SER A 358 -8.74 -18.31 25.41
N SER A 359 -8.05 -19.25 26.03
CA SER A 359 -8.47 -20.65 26.18
C SER A 359 -8.34 -21.04 27.63
N SER A 360 -9.40 -21.58 28.20
CA SER A 360 -9.39 -22.12 29.55
C SER A 360 -9.95 -23.54 29.52
N ASN A 361 -9.24 -24.45 30.13
CA ASN A 361 -9.63 -25.85 30.23
C ASN A 361 -9.61 -26.27 31.69
N TYR A 362 -10.79 -26.40 32.27
CA TYR A 362 -10.97 -26.88 33.60
C TYR A 362 -11.30 -28.37 33.55
N ARG A 363 -10.50 -29.18 34.24
CA ARG A 363 -10.69 -30.64 34.37
C ARG A 363 -10.79 -31.00 35.83
N ARG A 364 -11.82 -31.79 36.19
CA ARG A 364 -11.99 -32.39 37.49
C ARG A 364 -12.12 -33.88 37.32
N GLN A 365 -11.29 -34.64 38.04
CA GLN A 365 -11.32 -36.11 38.11
C GLN A 365 -11.47 -36.50 39.55
N GLY A 366 -12.31 -37.46 39.86
CA GLY A 366 -12.55 -37.87 41.24
C GLY A 366 -13.20 -39.25 41.37
N VAL A 367 -13.18 -39.78 42.60
CA VAL A 367 -13.92 -41.03 42.91
C VAL A 367 -15.39 -40.71 42.92
N PRO A 368 -16.22 -41.45 42.14
CA PRO A 368 -17.68 -41.24 42.14
C PRO A 368 -18.24 -41.28 43.56
N LEU A 369 -19.23 -40.46 43.86
CA LEU A 369 -19.87 -40.24 45.15
C LEU A 369 -18.97 -39.55 46.21
N LEU A 370 -17.70 -39.92 46.37
CA LEU A 370 -16.84 -39.32 47.36
C LEU A 370 -16.33 -37.93 46.94
N ALA A 371 -16.05 -37.74 45.66
CA ALA A 371 -15.62 -36.42 45.12
C ALA A 371 -16.70 -35.34 45.24
N ASP A 372 -17.98 -35.72 45.31
CA ASP A 372 -19.10 -34.77 45.35
C ASP A 372 -19.57 -34.43 46.78
N LEU A 373 -18.94 -35.02 47.80
CA LEU A 373 -19.27 -34.70 49.18
C LEU A 373 -18.77 -33.26 49.55
N PRO A 374 -19.60 -32.48 50.21
CA PRO A 374 -19.19 -31.17 50.74
C PRO A 374 -18.10 -31.34 51.77
N LEU A 375 -17.11 -30.45 51.80
CA LEU A 375 -15.94 -30.39 52.67
C LEU A 375 -14.86 -31.46 52.38
N VAL A 376 -15.19 -32.71 52.17
CA VAL A 376 -14.22 -33.82 51.98
C VAL A 376 -13.99 -34.17 50.50
N GLY A 377 -14.85 -33.80 49.61
CA GLY A 377 -14.77 -34.14 48.16
C GLY A 377 -13.47 -33.70 47.48
N ARG A 378 -12.84 -32.61 47.95
CA ARG A 378 -11.53 -32.16 47.44
C ARG A 378 -10.40 -33.17 47.75
N ALA A 379 -10.49 -33.94 48.82
CA ALA A 379 -9.50 -34.98 49.14
C ALA A 379 -9.61 -36.18 48.18
N PHE A 380 -10.77 -36.40 47.57
CA PHE A 380 -11.00 -37.50 46.65
C PHE A 380 -11.16 -37.07 45.20
N SER A 381 -10.72 -35.85 44.87
CA SER A 381 -10.70 -35.31 43.53
C SER A 381 -9.39 -34.61 43.20
N SER A 382 -9.01 -34.65 41.93
CA SER A 382 -7.94 -33.84 41.36
C SER A 382 -8.56 -32.80 40.41
N THR A 383 -8.15 -31.56 40.52
CA THR A 383 -8.57 -30.47 39.63
C THR A 383 -7.35 -29.93 38.89
N GLY A 384 -7.50 -29.75 37.62
CA GLY A 384 -6.52 -29.06 36.78
C GLY A 384 -7.21 -27.91 36.04
N ASP A 385 -6.64 -26.73 36.16
CA ASP A 385 -7.04 -25.54 35.38
C ASP A 385 -5.85 -25.13 34.53
N THR A 386 -6.07 -25.12 33.21
CA THR A 386 -5.06 -24.73 32.22
C THR A 386 -5.62 -23.58 31.42
N GLY A 387 -5.05 -22.40 31.64
CA GLY A 387 -5.39 -21.18 30.91
C GLY A 387 -4.25 -20.76 30.00
N SER A 388 -4.58 -20.38 28.77
CA SER A 388 -3.63 -19.72 27.86
C SER A 388 -4.32 -18.52 27.22
N THR A 389 -3.70 -17.35 27.36
CA THR A 389 -4.16 -16.12 26.73
C THR A 389 -3.05 -15.57 25.85
N THR A 390 -3.33 -15.46 24.56
CA THR A 390 -2.42 -14.87 23.58
C THR A 390 -3.01 -13.55 23.08
N GLU A 391 -2.24 -12.48 23.17
CA GLU A 391 -2.55 -11.18 22.66
C GLU A 391 -1.54 -10.80 21.58
N THR A 392 -2.02 -10.49 20.38
CA THR A 392 -1.20 -10.04 19.26
C THR A 392 -1.60 -8.63 18.88
N ILE A 393 -0.63 -7.73 18.73
CA ILE A 393 -0.82 -6.34 18.32
C ILE A 393 0.12 -6.05 17.15
N VAL A 394 -0.40 -5.43 16.09
CA VAL A 394 0.38 -5.04 14.91
C VAL A 394 0.25 -3.55 14.68
N LEU A 395 1.39 -2.85 14.73
CA LEU A 395 1.50 -1.41 14.47
C LEU A 395 2.38 -1.19 13.25
N ILE A 396 2.08 -0.11 12.52
CA ILE A 396 2.92 0.35 11.41
C ILE A 396 3.20 1.83 11.54
N THR A 397 4.43 2.23 11.22
CA THR A 397 4.87 3.62 11.23
C THR A 397 5.62 3.91 9.93
N PRO A 398 5.07 4.73 9.03
CA PRO A 398 5.80 5.20 7.85
C PRO A 398 6.60 6.45 8.16
N HIS A 399 7.73 6.62 7.47
CA HIS A 399 8.56 7.83 7.50
C HIS A 399 8.95 8.22 6.08
N ILE A 400 8.63 9.43 5.66
CA ILE A 400 9.08 9.98 4.39
C ILE A 400 10.56 10.32 4.52
N VAL A 401 11.37 9.77 3.63
CA VAL A 401 12.80 10.05 3.58
C VAL A 401 13.06 11.10 2.51
N PRO A 402 13.54 12.29 2.86
CA PRO A 402 13.83 13.34 1.89
C PRO A 402 14.85 12.85 0.86
N GLY A 403 14.57 13.11 -0.43
CA GLY A 403 15.38 12.62 -1.57
C GLY A 403 16.81 13.16 -1.69
N ASN A 404 17.28 13.94 -0.72
CA ASN A 404 18.60 14.56 -0.74
C ASN A 404 19.75 13.62 -0.34
N GLY A 405 19.55 12.30 -0.31
CA GLY A 405 20.62 11.34 0.04
C GLY A 405 21.12 11.46 1.49
N ALA A 406 21.37 12.67 1.95
CA ALA A 406 21.94 12.96 3.27
C ALA A 406 21.11 12.44 4.48
N ALA A 407 19.79 12.31 4.34
CA ALA A 407 18.94 11.81 5.42
C ALA A 407 18.96 10.27 5.51
N VAL A 408 19.14 9.59 4.38
CA VAL A 408 19.31 8.13 4.34
C VAL A 408 20.64 7.76 4.95
N ASP A 409 21.71 8.50 4.59
CA ASP A 409 23.05 8.28 5.10
C ASP A 409 23.07 8.45 6.63
N GLY A 410 22.48 9.51 7.17
CA GLY A 410 22.45 9.74 8.62
C GLY A 410 21.63 8.74 9.42
N VAL A 411 20.54 8.20 8.88
CA VAL A 411 19.75 7.13 9.54
C VAL A 411 20.46 5.79 9.41
N THR A 412 21.06 5.52 8.26
CA THR A 412 21.80 4.29 8.00
C THR A 412 23.07 4.25 8.84
N GLU A 413 23.87 5.33 8.88
CA GLU A 413 25.08 5.43 9.71
C GLU A 413 24.77 5.25 11.20
N LYS A 414 23.73 5.91 11.72
CA LYS A 414 23.32 5.73 13.12
C LYS A 414 22.93 4.30 13.43
N LYS A 415 22.22 3.63 12.53
CA LYS A 415 21.78 2.24 12.72
C LYS A 415 22.91 1.24 12.55
N VAL A 416 23.81 1.48 11.62
CA VAL A 416 25.05 0.69 11.48
C VAL A 416 25.92 0.84 12.73
N ALA A 417 26.16 2.05 13.20
CA ALA A 417 26.92 2.32 14.42
C ALA A 417 26.24 1.71 15.67
N GLU A 418 24.89 1.73 15.75
CA GLU A 418 24.16 1.08 16.86
C GLU A 418 24.28 -0.45 16.80
N ALA A 419 24.23 -1.04 15.61
CA ALA A 419 24.41 -2.47 15.39
C ALA A 419 25.85 -2.90 15.72
N GLU A 420 26.85 -2.13 15.29
CA GLU A 420 28.26 -2.36 15.59
C GLU A 420 28.54 -2.31 17.09
N ARG A 421 28.03 -1.28 17.80
CA ARG A 421 28.12 -1.19 19.27
C ARG A 421 27.46 -2.38 19.95
N THR A 422 26.32 -2.84 19.46
CA THR A 422 25.62 -4.00 20.04
C THR A 422 26.45 -5.29 19.85
N LEU A 423 27.10 -5.43 18.69
CA LEU A 423 27.99 -6.55 18.41
C LEU A 423 29.25 -6.51 19.26
N GLU A 424 29.86 -5.34 19.43
CA GLU A 424 31.05 -5.14 20.29
C GLU A 424 30.73 -5.48 21.75
N LEU A 425 29.61 -4.97 22.31
CA LEU A 425 29.17 -5.28 23.66
C LEU A 425 28.92 -6.77 23.85
N ARG A 426 28.37 -7.44 22.85
CA ARG A 426 28.10 -8.89 22.91
C ARG A 426 29.38 -9.71 22.85
N ASN A 427 30.35 -9.30 22.05
CA ASN A 427 31.66 -9.93 21.97
C ASN A 427 32.43 -9.78 23.31
N ASP A 428 32.44 -8.60 23.90
CA ASP A 428 33.06 -8.34 25.20
C ASP A 428 32.43 -9.19 26.33
N VAL A 429 31.13 -9.42 26.32
CA VAL A 429 30.43 -10.30 27.24
C VAL A 429 30.79 -11.78 27.00
N LEU A 430 30.96 -12.20 25.76
CA LEU A 430 31.34 -13.55 25.38
C LEU A 430 32.80 -13.81 25.78
N ASP A 431 33.70 -12.87 25.51
CA ASP A 431 35.12 -12.99 25.87
C ASP A 431 35.31 -13.07 27.38
N ARG A 432 34.61 -12.26 28.18
CA ARG A 432 34.63 -12.38 29.66
C ARG A 432 34.07 -13.71 30.17
N LYS A 433 33.07 -14.29 29.48
CA LYS A 433 32.58 -15.64 29.85
C LYS A 433 33.56 -16.72 29.47
N LEU A 434 34.24 -16.60 28.31
CA LEU A 434 35.27 -17.57 27.90
C LEU A 434 36.49 -17.54 28.82
N GLU A 435 36.96 -16.37 29.24
CA GLU A 435 38.05 -16.20 30.20
C GLU A 435 37.74 -16.85 31.60
N ARG A 436 36.45 -16.85 31.99
CA ARG A 436 36.02 -17.52 33.21
C ARG A 436 35.95 -19.05 33.07
N ILE A 437 35.75 -19.58 31.89
CA ILE A 437 35.60 -21.01 31.61
C ILE A 437 36.93 -21.65 31.27
N ILE A 438 37.84 -20.92 30.68
CA ILE A 438 39.20 -21.39 30.30
C ILE A 438 40.21 -20.50 31.02
N PRO A 439 40.59 -20.80 32.24
CA PRO A 439 41.67 -20.07 32.89
C PRO A 439 42.96 -20.29 32.08
N ALA A 440 43.65 -19.20 31.83
CA ALA A 440 44.91 -19.19 31.07
C ALA A 440 45.83 -20.30 31.65
N ARG A 441 46.27 -21.22 30.78
CA ARG A 441 47.31 -22.18 31.13
C ARG A 441 48.57 -21.38 31.47
N THR A 442 48.92 -21.31 32.72
CA THR A 442 50.23 -20.84 33.15
C THR A 442 51.27 -21.77 32.54
N THR A 443 52.00 -21.26 31.56
CA THR A 443 53.24 -21.90 31.09
C THR A 443 54.30 -21.60 32.13
N ASP A 444 54.59 -22.62 32.93
CA ASP A 444 55.87 -22.75 33.62
C ASP A 444 56.91 -23.33 32.67
#